data_3584fa7a5ead19adfd45bb691a61e70d
#
_entry.id   3584fa7a5ead19adfd45bb691a61e70d
#
_cell.length_a   1.000
_cell.length_b   1.000
_cell.length_c   1.000
_cell.angle_alpha   90.00
_cell.angle_beta   90.00
_cell.angle_gamma   90.00
#
_symmetry.space_group_name_H-M   'P 1'
#
loop_
_entity.id
_entity.type
_entity.pdbx_description
1 polymer ?
#
loop_
_entity_poly.entity_id
_entity_poly.type
_entity_poly.pdbx_seq_one_letter_code
_entity_poly.pdbx_strand_id
1 'polypeptide(L)'
;METIVTGVLLGGTYALIAIGLTLQYGVARIMNLANGETFVAACFIAFWLFTSYAINPLWGILVIAPVAFLVNWAIYALLLRPLVDRAKSQGMLEVDSILATFGLLFLFQGLMLRGFGGAYTSYTFLAERFDIFGTFYGLNRVVAFGAACVIAVLLYLFLYRTRYGTAVRAVAVNPNSAKLVGIDVAKAAALSFALGGALTACGGTLLSTFYTFNASMGVIFTMKALIIVIMGGVGDVRGAVIAALILGIAETAVARLVDPGLTLAATYALFVFVLLFRPQGIFGRQQA
;
A
#
# COMPACT_ATOMS: atom_id res chain seq x y z
N MET A 1 -18.78 15.78 -11.64
CA MET A 1 -18.58 14.39 -12.11
C MET A 1 -17.09 14.08 -12.32
N GLU A 2 -16.38 14.88 -13.09
CA GLU A 2 -14.96 14.68 -13.41
C GLU A 2 -14.06 14.52 -12.18
N THR A 3 -14.23 15.34 -11.14
CA THR A 3 -13.48 15.27 -9.88
C THR A 3 -13.67 13.94 -9.16
N ILE A 4 -14.90 13.43 -9.13
CA ILE A 4 -15.22 12.15 -8.48
C ILE A 4 -14.56 10.99 -9.24
N VAL A 5 -14.71 10.96 -10.57
CA VAL A 5 -14.10 9.89 -11.38
C VAL A 5 -12.58 9.90 -11.25
N THR A 6 -11.95 11.06 -11.40
CA THR A 6 -10.49 11.18 -11.22
C THR A 6 -10.04 10.76 -9.81
N GLY A 7 -10.83 11.12 -8.78
CA GLY A 7 -10.57 10.75 -7.40
C GLY A 7 -10.70 9.24 -7.15
N VAL A 8 -11.69 8.59 -7.75
CA VAL A 8 -11.86 7.13 -7.70
C VAL A 8 -10.70 6.43 -8.39
N LEU A 9 -10.27 6.91 -9.57
CA LEU A 9 -9.13 6.36 -10.30
C LEU A 9 -7.83 6.45 -9.47
N LEU A 10 -7.60 7.58 -8.81
CA LEU A 10 -6.46 7.76 -7.90
C LEU A 10 -6.59 6.90 -6.65
N GLY A 11 -7.76 6.88 -6.03
CA GLY A 11 -8.07 6.10 -4.84
C GLY A 11 -7.87 4.59 -5.04
N GLY A 12 -8.11 4.07 -6.24
CA GLY A 12 -7.86 2.66 -6.57
C GLY A 12 -6.38 2.27 -6.46
N THR A 13 -5.46 3.15 -6.85
CA THR A 13 -4.01 2.90 -6.66
C THR A 13 -3.61 3.01 -5.19
N TYR A 14 -4.19 3.96 -4.45
CA TYR A 14 -3.99 4.08 -3.00
C TYR A 14 -4.56 2.87 -2.24
N ALA A 15 -5.62 2.24 -2.74
CA ALA A 15 -6.16 1.04 -2.12
C ALA A 15 -5.14 -0.10 -2.07
N LEU A 16 -4.30 -0.27 -3.09
CA LEU A 16 -3.29 -1.35 -3.11
C LEU A 16 -2.23 -1.17 -2.02
N ILE A 17 -1.71 0.04 -1.83
CA ILE A 17 -0.73 0.29 -0.75
C ILE A 17 -1.39 0.13 0.63
N ALA A 18 -2.63 0.58 0.78
CA ALA A 18 -3.38 0.45 2.02
C ALA A 18 -3.73 -1.00 2.34
N ILE A 19 -4.19 -1.79 1.37
CA ILE A 19 -4.43 -3.23 1.53
C ILE A 19 -3.12 -3.93 1.90
N GLY A 20 -2.00 -3.58 1.25
CA GLY A 20 -0.68 -4.10 1.57
C GLY A 20 -0.31 -3.87 3.03
N LEU A 21 -0.44 -2.65 3.52
CA LEU A 21 -0.17 -2.31 4.92
C LEU A 21 -1.18 -2.95 5.87
N THR A 22 -2.47 -3.03 5.49
CA THR A 22 -3.51 -3.71 6.27
C THR A 22 -3.19 -5.18 6.49
N LEU A 23 -2.68 -5.89 5.48
CA LEU A 23 -2.26 -7.28 5.62
C LEU A 23 -1.04 -7.43 6.53
N GLN A 24 -0.04 -6.54 6.38
CA GLN A 24 1.15 -6.56 7.23
C GLN A 24 0.79 -6.34 8.68
N TYR A 25 0.03 -5.28 8.99
CA TYR A 25 -0.34 -4.98 10.37
C TYR A 25 -1.40 -5.94 10.92
N GLY A 26 -2.41 -6.30 10.13
CA GLY A 26 -3.52 -7.14 10.58
C GLY A 26 -3.10 -8.56 10.99
N VAL A 27 -2.04 -9.11 10.42
CA VAL A 27 -1.58 -10.48 10.67
C VAL A 27 -0.28 -10.51 11.48
N ALA A 28 0.73 -9.78 11.02
CA ALA A 28 2.04 -9.76 11.67
C ALA A 28 2.07 -8.85 12.91
N ARG A 29 1.09 -7.96 13.09
CA ARG A 29 1.03 -6.95 14.15
C ARG A 29 2.26 -6.01 14.14
N ILE A 30 2.81 -5.75 12.97
CA ILE A 30 4.02 -4.97 12.75
C ILE A 30 3.65 -3.73 11.95
N MET A 31 3.96 -2.55 12.48
CA MET A 31 3.87 -1.29 11.74
C MET A 31 5.10 -1.15 10.84
N ASN A 32 4.90 -1.28 9.54
CA ASN A 32 5.98 -1.14 8.56
C ASN A 32 6.06 0.29 8.01
N LEU A 33 6.94 1.11 8.56
CA LEU A 33 7.18 2.47 8.08
C LEU A 33 7.92 2.53 6.75
N ALA A 34 8.63 1.46 6.36
CA ALA A 34 9.31 1.35 5.06
C ALA A 34 8.37 0.92 3.92
N ASN A 35 7.05 0.80 4.18
CA ASN A 35 6.10 0.35 3.15
C ASN A 35 6.04 1.30 1.94
N GLY A 36 6.08 2.62 2.17
CA GLY A 36 6.11 3.60 1.08
C GLY A 36 7.43 3.61 0.30
N GLU A 37 8.53 3.21 0.93
CA GLU A 37 9.80 3.04 0.20
C GLU A 37 9.75 1.84 -0.75
N THR A 38 9.08 0.75 -0.37
CA THR A 38 8.77 -0.37 -1.28
C THR A 38 7.92 0.11 -2.47
N PHE A 39 6.96 1.00 -2.21
CA PHE A 39 6.12 1.62 -3.25
C PHE A 39 6.96 2.45 -4.23
N VAL A 40 7.80 3.36 -3.72
CA VAL A 40 8.64 4.23 -4.56
C VAL A 40 9.73 3.44 -5.29
N ALA A 41 10.31 2.43 -4.64
CA ALA A 41 11.26 1.52 -5.30
C ALA A 41 10.61 0.82 -6.51
N ALA A 42 9.35 0.39 -6.38
CA ALA A 42 8.61 -0.18 -7.50
C ALA A 42 8.35 0.83 -8.63
N CYS A 43 8.10 2.13 -8.29
CA CYS A 43 8.01 3.19 -9.30
C CYS A 43 9.31 3.32 -10.11
N PHE A 44 10.46 3.34 -9.43
CA PHE A 44 11.77 3.43 -10.09
C PHE A 44 12.11 2.19 -10.91
N ILE A 45 11.82 1.01 -10.41
CA ILE A 45 12.05 -0.24 -11.17
C ILE A 45 11.16 -0.26 -12.42
N ALA A 46 9.88 0.14 -12.31
CA ALA A 46 8.98 0.25 -13.45
C ALA A 46 9.48 1.25 -14.50
N PHE A 47 9.92 2.43 -14.04
CA PHE A 47 10.56 3.43 -14.88
C PHE A 47 11.79 2.87 -15.60
N TRP A 48 12.69 2.21 -14.88
CA TRP A 48 13.90 1.63 -15.45
C TRP A 48 13.60 0.53 -16.47
N LEU A 49 12.66 -0.37 -16.18
CA LEU A 49 12.21 -1.41 -17.11
C LEU A 49 11.60 -0.81 -18.39
N PHE A 50 10.83 0.26 -18.25
CA PHE A 50 10.21 0.94 -19.38
C PHE A 50 11.24 1.68 -20.25
N THR A 51 12.15 2.43 -19.63
CA THR A 51 13.12 3.28 -20.36
C THR A 51 14.28 2.49 -20.95
N SER A 52 14.77 1.44 -20.26
CA SER A 52 15.93 0.68 -20.69
C SER A 52 15.58 -0.53 -21.56
N TYR A 53 14.42 -1.14 -21.32
CA TYR A 53 14.02 -2.38 -22.02
C TYR A 53 12.71 -2.26 -22.78
N ALA A 54 12.07 -1.09 -22.79
CA ALA A 54 10.76 -0.85 -23.40
C ALA A 54 9.68 -1.85 -22.92
N ILE A 55 9.81 -2.37 -21.68
CA ILE A 55 8.84 -3.29 -21.09
C ILE A 55 7.65 -2.47 -20.62
N ASN A 56 6.46 -2.84 -21.08
CA ASN A 56 5.20 -2.23 -20.63
C ASN A 56 5.06 -2.37 -19.10
N PRO A 57 4.76 -1.29 -18.35
CA PRO A 57 4.61 -1.32 -16.89
C PRO A 57 3.62 -2.38 -16.37
N LEU A 58 2.57 -2.68 -17.12
CA LEU A 58 1.62 -3.74 -16.76
C LEU A 58 2.26 -5.13 -16.75
N TRP A 59 3.11 -5.43 -17.73
CA TRP A 59 3.92 -6.66 -17.74
C TRP A 59 5.06 -6.61 -16.72
N GLY A 60 5.57 -5.40 -16.46
CA GLY A 60 6.55 -5.15 -15.40
C GLY A 60 6.08 -5.62 -14.03
N ILE A 61 4.77 -5.56 -13.75
CA ILE A 61 4.17 -6.07 -12.50
C ILE A 61 4.50 -7.54 -12.26
N LEU A 62 4.55 -8.38 -13.32
CA LEU A 62 4.88 -9.80 -13.21
C LEU A 62 6.31 -10.05 -12.73
N VAL A 63 7.20 -9.09 -12.86
CA VAL A 63 8.57 -9.14 -12.34
C VAL A 63 8.68 -8.42 -11.01
N ILE A 64 8.10 -7.22 -10.92
CA ILE A 64 8.21 -6.35 -9.74
C ILE A 64 7.50 -6.97 -8.53
N ALA A 65 6.31 -7.53 -8.70
CA ALA A 65 5.56 -8.10 -7.58
C ALA A 65 6.25 -9.32 -6.94
N PRO A 66 6.77 -10.32 -7.68
CA PRO A 66 7.56 -11.39 -7.09
C PRO A 66 8.86 -10.93 -6.42
N VAL A 67 9.57 -9.96 -7.03
CA VAL A 67 10.78 -9.40 -6.41
C VAL A 67 10.44 -8.70 -5.10
N ALA A 68 9.41 -7.85 -5.08
CA ALA A 68 8.96 -7.19 -3.87
C ALA A 68 8.46 -8.19 -2.81
N PHE A 69 7.79 -9.27 -3.24
CA PHE A 69 7.41 -10.38 -2.36
C PHE A 69 8.63 -11.00 -1.68
N LEU A 70 9.65 -11.37 -2.46
CA LEU A 70 10.87 -12.00 -1.93
C LEU A 70 11.65 -11.06 -1.01
N VAL A 71 11.77 -9.79 -1.37
CA VAL A 71 12.45 -8.78 -0.53
C VAL A 71 11.71 -8.60 0.80
N ASN A 72 10.40 -8.43 0.78
CA ASN A 72 9.61 -8.27 2.01
C ASN A 72 9.57 -9.56 2.84
N TRP A 73 9.56 -10.74 2.19
CA TRP A 73 9.71 -12.01 2.90
C TRP A 73 11.06 -12.11 3.60
N ALA A 74 12.15 -11.73 2.92
CA ALA A 74 13.49 -11.70 3.50
C ALA A 74 13.59 -10.70 4.66
N ILE A 75 13.04 -9.49 4.52
CA ILE A 75 12.97 -8.49 5.60
C ILE A 75 12.25 -9.08 6.81
N TYR A 76 11.10 -9.71 6.60
CA TYR A 76 10.39 -10.34 7.70
C TYR A 76 11.22 -11.46 8.35
N ALA A 77 11.73 -12.39 7.55
CA ALA A 77 12.44 -13.57 8.05
C ALA A 77 13.74 -13.23 8.79
N LEU A 78 14.51 -12.27 8.27
CA LEU A 78 15.85 -11.95 8.77
C LEU A 78 15.84 -10.87 9.85
N LEU A 79 14.95 -9.89 9.75
CA LEU A 79 14.94 -8.73 10.63
C LEU A 79 13.78 -8.74 11.63
N LEU A 80 12.55 -8.94 11.16
CA LEU A 80 11.36 -8.76 12.00
C LEU A 80 11.02 -9.99 12.84
N ARG A 81 11.22 -11.20 12.31
CA ARG A 81 10.98 -12.44 13.06
C ARG A 81 11.79 -12.54 14.35
N PRO A 82 13.12 -12.24 14.38
CA PRO A 82 13.86 -12.22 15.63
C PRO A 82 13.34 -11.21 16.66
N LEU A 83 12.76 -10.07 16.21
CA LEU A 83 12.11 -9.10 17.08
C LEU A 83 10.82 -9.68 17.68
N VAL A 84 9.99 -10.32 16.83
CA VAL A 84 8.75 -10.99 17.29
C VAL A 84 9.05 -12.06 18.33
N ASP A 85 10.09 -12.89 18.10
CA ASP A 85 10.47 -13.98 18.99
C ASP A 85 11.05 -13.47 20.35
N ARG A 86 11.62 -12.26 20.41
CA ARG A 86 12.17 -11.64 21.61
C ARG A 86 11.19 -10.74 22.35
N ALA A 87 10.14 -10.30 21.73
CA ALA A 87 9.18 -9.36 22.30
C ALA A 87 8.42 -9.98 23.49
N LYS A 88 8.52 -9.33 24.66
CA LYS A 88 7.82 -9.76 25.90
C LYS A 88 6.35 -9.32 25.93
N SER A 89 5.97 -8.32 25.15
CA SER A 89 4.61 -7.79 25.05
C SER A 89 4.34 -7.26 23.65
N GLN A 90 3.07 -7.13 23.27
CA GLN A 90 2.67 -6.59 21.97
C GLN A 90 3.09 -5.12 21.81
N GLY A 91 2.96 -4.31 22.86
CA GLY A 91 3.40 -2.91 22.81
C GLY A 91 4.91 -2.77 22.59
N MET A 92 5.73 -3.66 23.18
CA MET A 92 7.16 -3.68 22.95
C MET A 92 7.50 -4.08 21.51
N LEU A 93 6.78 -5.07 20.95
CA LEU A 93 6.93 -5.45 19.54
C LEU A 93 6.59 -4.30 18.59
N GLU A 94 5.53 -3.56 18.88
CA GLU A 94 5.14 -2.40 18.05
C GLU A 94 6.25 -1.34 18.04
N VAL A 95 6.79 -0.96 19.20
CA VAL A 95 7.89 0.01 19.29
C VAL A 95 9.16 -0.47 18.59
N ASP A 96 9.58 -1.72 18.85
CA ASP A 96 10.78 -2.30 18.24
C ASP A 96 10.63 -2.41 16.70
N SER A 97 9.44 -2.77 16.22
CA SER A 97 9.16 -2.87 14.78
C SER A 97 9.13 -1.50 14.10
N ILE A 98 8.58 -0.47 14.75
CA ILE A 98 8.63 0.91 14.26
C ILE A 98 10.07 1.36 14.10
N LEU A 99 10.91 1.12 15.12
CA LEU A 99 12.31 1.52 15.10
C LEU A 99 13.10 0.81 14.00
N ALA A 100 12.92 -0.51 13.87
CA ALA A 100 13.57 -1.30 12.84
C ALA A 100 13.14 -0.89 11.42
N THR A 101 11.82 -0.69 11.19
CA THR A 101 11.32 -0.28 9.89
C THR A 101 11.62 1.17 9.55
N PHE A 102 11.80 2.04 10.56
CA PHE A 102 12.30 3.39 10.38
C PHE A 102 13.76 3.38 9.88
N GLY A 103 14.61 2.51 10.44
CA GLY A 103 15.97 2.29 9.91
C GLY A 103 15.96 1.78 8.46
N LEU A 104 15.06 0.83 8.13
CA LEU A 104 14.88 0.35 6.76
C LEU A 104 14.41 1.45 5.79
N LEU A 105 13.54 2.35 6.25
CA LEU A 105 13.08 3.50 5.47
C LEU A 105 14.28 4.32 4.97
N PHE A 106 15.18 4.75 5.87
CA PHE A 106 16.35 5.52 5.46
C PHE A 106 17.33 4.72 4.60
N LEU A 107 17.47 3.41 4.86
CA LEU A 107 18.31 2.55 4.04
C LEU A 107 17.78 2.52 2.58
N PHE A 108 16.50 2.24 2.38
CA PHE A 108 15.91 2.19 1.04
C PHE A 108 15.91 3.56 0.37
N GLN A 109 15.56 4.61 1.09
CA GLN A 109 15.61 5.97 0.56
C GLN A 109 17.04 6.34 0.12
N GLY A 110 18.05 6.03 0.94
CA GLY A 110 19.45 6.28 0.60
C GLY A 110 19.91 5.47 -0.62
N LEU A 111 19.50 4.21 -0.74
CA LEU A 111 19.79 3.38 -1.93
C LEU A 111 19.14 3.95 -3.20
N MET A 112 17.88 4.40 -3.12
CA MET A 112 17.19 5.03 -4.26
C MET A 112 17.84 6.36 -4.65
N LEU A 113 18.20 7.20 -3.67
CA LEU A 113 18.90 8.46 -3.93
C LEU A 113 20.26 8.23 -4.59
N ARG A 114 21.01 7.19 -4.19
CA ARG A 114 22.28 6.83 -4.81
C ARG A 114 22.10 6.27 -6.22
N GLY A 115 21.06 5.46 -6.47
CA GLY A 115 20.83 4.79 -7.75
C GLY A 115 20.16 5.67 -8.81
N PHE A 116 19.19 6.45 -8.41
CA PHE A 116 18.32 7.22 -9.31
C PHE A 116 18.41 8.75 -9.10
N GLY A 117 19.07 9.20 -8.05
CA GLY A 117 19.16 10.61 -7.70
C GLY A 117 17.90 11.16 -7.02
N GLY A 118 17.92 12.48 -6.70
CA GLY A 118 16.82 13.17 -6.02
C GLY A 118 15.87 13.93 -6.95
N ALA A 119 16.10 13.88 -8.26
CA ALA A 119 15.27 14.60 -9.24
C ALA A 119 13.89 13.95 -9.38
N TYR A 120 12.92 14.78 -9.74
CA TYR A 120 11.58 14.28 -10.10
C TYR A 120 11.65 13.49 -11.39
N THR A 121 11.07 12.30 -11.36
CA THR A 121 11.06 11.35 -12.48
C THR A 121 9.62 11.12 -12.92
N SER A 122 9.40 11.09 -14.23
CA SER A 122 8.13 10.72 -14.86
C SER A 122 8.40 10.09 -16.20
N TYR A 123 7.46 9.32 -16.69
CA TYR A 123 7.50 8.77 -18.04
C TYR A 123 6.08 8.74 -18.64
N THR A 124 6.00 8.73 -19.96
CA THR A 124 4.73 8.78 -20.65
C THR A 124 4.34 7.37 -21.11
N PHE A 125 3.29 6.83 -20.47
CA PHE A 125 2.71 5.55 -20.85
C PHE A 125 1.23 5.73 -21.10
N LEU A 126 0.69 5.26 -22.26
CA LEU A 126 -0.71 5.36 -22.65
C LEU A 126 -1.31 6.77 -22.43
N ALA A 127 -0.61 7.79 -22.98
CA ALA A 127 -1.05 9.19 -22.84
C ALA A 127 -2.29 9.54 -23.68
N GLU A 128 -2.91 8.56 -24.31
CA GLU A 128 -4.13 8.73 -25.08
C GLU A 128 -5.29 9.16 -24.15
N ARG A 129 -6.20 9.95 -24.72
CA ARG A 129 -7.38 10.42 -24.01
C ARG A 129 -8.53 9.46 -24.27
N PHE A 130 -9.18 9.05 -23.21
CA PHE A 130 -10.39 8.22 -23.25
C PHE A 130 -11.60 9.03 -22.82
N ASP A 131 -12.65 9.05 -23.63
CA ASP A 131 -13.88 9.77 -23.30
C ASP A 131 -14.80 8.91 -22.42
N ILE A 132 -15.14 9.43 -21.25
CA ILE A 132 -16.15 8.84 -20.36
C ILE A 132 -17.21 9.92 -20.09
N PHE A 133 -18.40 9.72 -20.57
CA PHE A 133 -19.54 10.65 -20.42
C PHE A 133 -19.24 12.09 -20.86
N GLY A 134 -18.55 12.28 -21.99
CA GLY A 134 -18.20 13.60 -22.52
C GLY A 134 -17.05 14.30 -21.81
N THR A 135 -16.31 13.60 -20.99
CA THR A 135 -15.12 14.12 -20.30
C THR A 135 -13.89 13.26 -20.62
N PHE A 136 -12.79 13.92 -20.99
CA PHE A 136 -11.57 13.23 -21.36
C PHE A 136 -10.71 12.87 -20.14
N TYR A 137 -10.41 11.59 -19.98
CA TYR A 137 -9.51 11.07 -18.96
C TYR A 137 -8.26 10.46 -19.61
N GLY A 138 -7.13 10.52 -18.91
CA GLY A 138 -5.94 9.80 -19.35
C GLY A 138 -6.18 8.29 -19.31
N LEU A 139 -5.99 7.60 -20.42
CA LEU A 139 -6.17 6.16 -20.54
C LEU A 139 -5.31 5.40 -19.52
N ASN A 140 -4.09 5.91 -19.22
CA ASN A 140 -3.19 5.37 -18.21
C ASN A 140 -3.84 5.26 -16.82
N ARG A 141 -4.64 6.24 -16.39
CA ARG A 141 -5.36 6.23 -15.09
C ARG A 141 -6.46 5.17 -15.06
N VAL A 142 -7.21 5.07 -16.17
CA VAL A 142 -8.30 4.09 -16.29
C VAL A 142 -7.74 2.66 -16.28
N VAL A 143 -6.67 2.43 -17.03
CA VAL A 143 -5.97 1.14 -17.08
C VAL A 143 -5.34 0.80 -15.73
N ALA A 144 -4.70 1.76 -15.06
CA ALA A 144 -4.15 1.56 -13.73
C ALA A 144 -5.22 1.17 -12.71
N PHE A 145 -6.38 1.84 -12.72
CA PHE A 145 -7.51 1.50 -11.86
C PHE A 145 -8.07 0.11 -12.17
N GLY A 146 -8.26 -0.23 -13.44
CA GLY A 146 -8.69 -1.56 -13.87
C GLY A 146 -7.73 -2.66 -13.40
N ALA A 147 -6.41 -2.45 -13.57
CA ALA A 147 -5.40 -3.37 -13.07
C ALA A 147 -5.40 -3.47 -11.54
N ALA A 148 -5.58 -2.36 -10.82
CA ALA A 148 -5.72 -2.36 -9.37
C ALA A 148 -6.93 -3.18 -8.90
N CYS A 149 -8.07 -3.05 -9.57
CA CYS A 149 -9.27 -3.87 -9.31
C CYS A 149 -9.01 -5.37 -9.54
N VAL A 150 -8.34 -5.72 -10.63
CA VAL A 150 -7.99 -7.12 -10.93
C VAL A 150 -7.08 -7.69 -9.84
N ILE A 151 -6.03 -6.95 -9.43
CA ILE A 151 -5.12 -7.36 -8.36
C ILE A 151 -5.86 -7.53 -7.04
N ALA A 152 -6.76 -6.60 -6.69
CA ALA A 152 -7.56 -6.68 -5.48
C ALA A 152 -8.51 -7.90 -5.49
N VAL A 153 -9.12 -8.21 -6.63
CA VAL A 153 -9.96 -9.41 -6.81
C VAL A 153 -9.11 -10.69 -6.70
N LEU A 154 -7.95 -10.75 -7.33
CA LEU A 154 -7.04 -11.89 -7.22
C LEU A 154 -6.60 -12.12 -5.77
N LEU A 155 -6.27 -11.05 -5.04
CA LEU A 155 -5.99 -11.16 -3.61
C LEU A 155 -7.20 -11.67 -2.82
N TYR A 156 -8.40 -11.15 -3.09
CA TYR A 156 -9.61 -11.61 -2.43
C TYR A 156 -9.83 -13.10 -2.67
N LEU A 157 -9.72 -13.56 -3.93
CA LEU A 157 -9.82 -14.98 -4.26
C LEU A 157 -8.74 -15.81 -3.55
N PHE A 158 -7.50 -15.34 -3.52
CA PHE A 158 -6.42 -15.98 -2.78
C PHE A 158 -6.75 -16.13 -1.29
N LEU A 159 -7.18 -15.06 -0.64
CA LEU A 159 -7.50 -15.07 0.79
C LEU A 159 -8.71 -15.95 1.13
N TYR A 160 -9.72 -16.05 0.24
CA TYR A 160 -10.96 -16.78 0.54
C TYR A 160 -11.04 -18.19 -0.04
N ARG A 161 -10.25 -18.48 -1.09
CA ARG A 161 -10.31 -19.77 -1.80
C ARG A 161 -9.12 -20.69 -1.53
N THR A 162 -8.04 -20.19 -0.88
CA THR A 162 -6.83 -21.00 -0.63
C THR A 162 -6.66 -21.36 0.84
N ARG A 163 -5.98 -22.50 1.09
CA ARG A 163 -5.62 -22.92 2.47
C ARG A 163 -4.70 -21.92 3.14
N TYR A 164 -3.77 -21.33 2.40
CA TYR A 164 -2.88 -20.27 2.92
C TYR A 164 -3.64 -19.01 3.31
N GLY A 165 -4.58 -18.57 2.49
CA GLY A 165 -5.44 -17.44 2.81
C GLY A 165 -6.32 -17.68 4.04
N THR A 166 -6.82 -18.90 4.23
CA THR A 166 -7.57 -19.29 5.44
C THR A 166 -6.67 -19.23 6.69
N ALA A 167 -5.42 -19.71 6.59
CA ALA A 167 -4.45 -19.61 7.69
C ALA A 167 -4.13 -18.15 8.06
N VAL A 168 -3.90 -17.30 7.06
CA VAL A 168 -3.67 -15.85 7.24
C VAL A 168 -4.84 -15.20 7.97
N ARG A 169 -6.09 -15.46 7.55
CA ARG A 169 -7.28 -14.91 8.20
C ARG A 169 -7.48 -15.45 9.61
N ALA A 170 -7.20 -16.72 9.87
CA ALA A 170 -7.29 -17.31 11.21
C ALA A 170 -6.30 -16.63 12.18
N VAL A 171 -5.05 -16.40 11.74
CA VAL A 171 -4.03 -15.71 12.53
C VAL A 171 -4.40 -14.24 12.75
N ALA A 172 -4.99 -13.57 11.76
CA ALA A 172 -5.45 -12.18 11.91
C ALA A 172 -6.53 -12.03 12.99
N VAL A 173 -7.43 -13.02 13.13
CA VAL A 173 -8.49 -13.00 14.15
C VAL A 173 -7.91 -13.30 15.53
N ASN A 174 -7.22 -14.41 15.70
CA ASN A 174 -6.62 -14.80 16.99
C ASN A 174 -5.39 -15.69 16.78
N PRO A 175 -4.17 -15.16 16.94
CA PRO A 175 -2.93 -15.92 16.77
C PRO A 175 -2.82 -17.11 17.74
N ASN A 176 -3.30 -16.96 18.99
CA ASN A 176 -3.21 -18.02 20.00
C ASN A 176 -4.13 -19.20 19.66
N SER A 177 -5.37 -18.91 19.28
CA SER A 177 -6.31 -19.95 18.85
C SER A 177 -5.86 -20.64 17.56
N ALA A 178 -5.22 -19.88 16.63
CA ALA A 178 -4.67 -20.45 15.39
C ALA A 178 -3.55 -21.48 15.68
N LYS A 179 -2.71 -21.25 16.69
CA LYS A 179 -1.67 -22.21 17.13
C LYS A 179 -2.28 -23.52 17.62
N LEU A 180 -3.41 -23.45 18.35
CA LEU A 180 -4.06 -24.65 18.90
C LEU A 180 -4.59 -25.60 17.80
N VAL A 181 -4.94 -25.07 16.65
CA VAL A 181 -5.38 -25.87 15.49
C VAL A 181 -4.24 -26.21 14.51
N GLY A 182 -2.98 -26.04 14.92
CA GLY A 182 -1.79 -26.43 14.17
C GLY A 182 -1.36 -25.44 13.08
N ILE A 183 -1.86 -24.21 13.07
CA ILE A 183 -1.43 -23.18 12.11
C ILE A 183 -0.11 -22.57 12.58
N ASP A 184 0.90 -22.59 11.70
CA ASP A 184 2.17 -21.91 11.92
C ASP A 184 2.01 -20.40 11.76
N VAL A 185 1.89 -19.70 12.89
CA VAL A 185 1.67 -18.25 12.95
C VAL A 185 2.83 -17.48 12.33
N ALA A 186 4.08 -17.94 12.51
CA ALA A 186 5.25 -17.26 11.96
C ALA A 186 5.26 -17.31 10.42
N LYS A 187 4.91 -18.48 9.84
CA LYS A 187 4.78 -18.60 8.38
C LYS A 187 3.63 -17.79 7.81
N ALA A 188 2.46 -17.75 8.51
CA ALA A 188 1.33 -16.95 8.09
C ALA A 188 1.64 -15.45 8.14
N ALA A 189 2.35 -14.99 9.16
CA ALA A 189 2.81 -13.61 9.29
C ALA A 189 3.83 -13.23 8.21
N ALA A 190 4.82 -14.12 7.94
CA ALA A 190 5.80 -13.91 6.87
C ALA A 190 5.12 -13.80 5.50
N LEU A 191 4.16 -14.69 5.22
CA LEU A 191 3.40 -14.67 3.96
C LEU A 191 2.58 -13.39 3.81
N SER A 192 1.91 -12.97 4.89
CA SER A 192 1.13 -11.71 4.88
C SER A 192 2.00 -10.50 4.67
N PHE A 193 3.16 -10.45 5.32
CA PHE A 193 4.11 -9.35 5.19
C PHE A 193 4.66 -9.27 3.76
N ALA A 194 5.02 -10.41 3.18
CA ALA A 194 5.50 -10.51 1.80
C ALA A 194 4.41 -10.13 0.77
N LEU A 195 3.18 -10.64 0.94
CA LEU A 195 2.05 -10.28 0.09
C LEU A 195 1.72 -8.79 0.20
N GLY A 196 1.77 -8.23 1.40
CA GLY A 196 1.57 -6.80 1.62
C GLY A 196 2.58 -5.95 0.86
N GLY A 197 3.86 -6.31 0.89
CA GLY A 197 4.91 -5.64 0.11
C GLY A 197 4.73 -5.78 -1.40
N ALA A 198 4.32 -6.96 -1.88
CA ALA A 198 4.03 -7.17 -3.31
C ALA A 198 2.86 -6.30 -3.80
N LEU A 199 1.78 -6.20 -3.02
CA LEU A 199 0.63 -5.34 -3.34
C LEU A 199 1.01 -3.86 -3.36
N THR A 200 1.81 -3.44 -2.38
CA THR A 200 2.36 -2.09 -2.33
C THR A 200 3.19 -1.78 -3.57
N ALA A 201 4.04 -2.70 -4.00
CA ALA A 201 4.84 -2.56 -5.21
C ALA A 201 3.98 -2.51 -6.49
N CYS A 202 2.92 -3.31 -6.56
CA CYS A 202 1.94 -3.20 -7.66
C CYS A 202 1.31 -1.80 -7.70
N GLY A 203 0.88 -1.27 -6.54
CA GLY A 203 0.35 0.09 -6.44
C GLY A 203 1.34 1.15 -6.93
N GLY A 204 2.62 1.04 -6.55
CA GLY A 204 3.70 1.92 -7.00
C GLY A 204 3.90 1.86 -8.51
N THR A 205 3.99 0.65 -9.07
CA THR A 205 4.12 0.45 -10.52
C THR A 205 2.96 1.09 -11.29
N LEU A 206 1.73 0.92 -10.82
CA LEU A 206 0.55 1.51 -11.47
C LEU A 206 0.53 3.04 -11.34
N LEU A 207 0.84 3.58 -10.16
CA LEU A 207 0.85 5.02 -9.94
C LEU A 207 1.92 5.71 -10.79
N SER A 208 3.10 5.11 -10.96
CA SER A 208 4.21 5.68 -11.73
C SER A 208 3.84 5.97 -13.19
N THR A 209 2.82 5.32 -13.75
CA THR A 209 2.38 5.52 -15.14
C THR A 209 1.72 6.88 -15.40
N PHE A 210 1.28 7.58 -14.36
CA PHE A 210 0.58 8.87 -14.48
C PHE A 210 0.95 9.90 -13.41
N TYR A 211 1.85 9.56 -12.50
CA TYR A 211 2.26 10.44 -11.41
C TYR A 211 3.76 10.67 -11.43
N THR A 212 4.18 11.90 -11.15
CA THR A 212 5.59 12.24 -11.02
C THR A 212 6.08 11.89 -9.62
N PHE A 213 7.22 11.22 -9.51
CA PHE A 213 7.74 10.73 -8.25
C PHE A 213 9.24 11.03 -8.08
N ASN A 214 9.72 11.02 -6.85
CA ASN A 214 11.13 11.12 -6.51
C ASN A 214 11.47 10.17 -5.34
N ALA A 215 12.75 10.00 -5.06
CA ALA A 215 13.25 9.09 -4.03
C ALA A 215 12.82 9.44 -2.59
N SER A 216 12.38 10.68 -2.33
CA SER A 216 11.98 11.12 -0.98
C SER A 216 10.47 11.01 -0.72
N MET A 217 9.68 10.56 -1.70
CA MET A 217 8.23 10.48 -1.57
C MET A 217 7.72 9.28 -0.77
N GLY A 218 8.57 8.31 -0.44
CA GLY A 218 8.17 7.10 0.27
C GLY A 218 7.48 7.39 1.59
N VAL A 219 8.01 8.33 2.37
CA VAL A 219 7.40 8.76 3.65
C VAL A 219 5.97 9.26 3.45
N ILE A 220 5.72 10.07 2.40
CA ILE A 220 4.39 10.63 2.10
C ILE A 220 3.40 9.49 1.80
N PHE A 221 3.81 8.50 1.00
CA PHE A 221 2.94 7.36 0.68
C PHE A 221 2.74 6.43 1.87
N THR A 222 3.74 6.26 2.75
CA THR A 222 3.56 5.54 4.02
C THR A 222 2.52 6.24 4.90
N MET A 223 2.62 7.57 5.06
CA MET A 223 1.65 8.33 5.85
C MET A 223 0.23 8.24 5.27
N LYS A 224 0.07 8.38 3.95
CA LYS A 224 -1.23 8.15 3.29
C LYS A 224 -1.76 6.74 3.54
N ALA A 225 -0.93 5.72 3.43
CA ALA A 225 -1.34 4.34 3.70
C ALA A 225 -1.78 4.15 5.15
N LEU A 226 -1.04 4.70 6.12
CA LEU A 226 -1.40 4.66 7.54
C LEU A 226 -2.74 5.36 7.79
N ILE A 227 -2.94 6.56 7.23
CA ILE A 227 -4.20 7.31 7.34
C ILE A 227 -5.35 6.47 6.80
N ILE A 228 -5.21 5.89 5.61
CA ILE A 228 -6.24 5.05 5.00
C ILE A 228 -6.56 3.83 5.87
N VAL A 229 -5.53 3.15 6.39
CA VAL A 229 -5.72 1.96 7.23
C VAL A 229 -6.43 2.30 8.54
N ILE A 230 -6.06 3.40 9.19
CA ILE A 230 -6.70 3.85 10.43
C ILE A 230 -8.14 4.32 10.15
N MET A 231 -8.35 5.11 9.10
CA MET A 231 -9.69 5.54 8.68
C MET A 231 -10.58 4.36 8.30
N GLY A 232 -10.04 3.38 7.61
CA GLY A 232 -10.79 2.19 7.18
C GLY A 232 -11.15 1.27 8.33
N GLY A 233 -10.34 1.27 9.38
CA GLY A 233 -10.36 0.32 10.49
C GLY A 233 -9.22 -0.69 10.37
N VAL A 234 -8.38 -0.72 11.39
CA VAL A 234 -7.15 -1.50 11.39
C VAL A 234 -7.42 -3.00 11.19
N GLY A 235 -6.82 -3.59 10.16
CA GLY A 235 -6.97 -5.00 9.82
C GLY A 235 -8.18 -5.33 8.94
N ASP A 236 -9.03 -4.36 8.58
CA ASP A 236 -10.15 -4.57 7.67
C ASP A 236 -9.81 -4.09 6.24
N VAL A 237 -9.67 -5.08 5.32
CA VAL A 237 -9.35 -4.81 3.92
C VAL A 237 -10.47 -4.04 3.21
N ARG A 238 -11.74 -4.28 3.56
CA ARG A 238 -12.88 -3.59 2.95
C ARG A 238 -12.90 -2.12 3.36
N GLY A 239 -12.65 -1.89 4.66
CA GLY A 239 -12.51 -0.54 5.20
C GLY A 239 -11.37 0.23 4.54
N ALA A 240 -10.21 -0.41 4.35
CA ALA A 240 -9.08 0.19 3.68
C ALA A 240 -9.39 0.61 2.22
N VAL A 241 -10.11 -0.22 1.45
CA VAL A 241 -10.53 0.13 0.08
C VAL A 241 -11.44 1.36 0.07
N ILE A 242 -12.47 1.37 0.93
CA ILE A 242 -13.43 2.49 0.99
C ILE A 242 -12.74 3.77 1.44
N ALA A 243 -11.89 3.70 2.46
CA ALA A 243 -11.11 4.84 2.94
C ALA A 243 -10.15 5.38 1.87
N ALA A 244 -9.52 4.50 1.08
CA ALA A 244 -8.65 4.90 -0.03
C ALA A 244 -9.42 5.65 -1.13
N LEU A 245 -10.63 5.20 -1.47
CA LEU A 245 -11.48 5.88 -2.43
C LEU A 245 -11.93 7.26 -1.91
N ILE A 246 -12.33 7.35 -0.64
CA ILE A 246 -12.70 8.61 0.01
C ILE A 246 -11.51 9.58 -0.02
N LEU A 247 -10.31 9.11 0.34
CA LEU A 247 -9.10 9.93 0.32
C LEU A 247 -8.76 10.42 -1.09
N GLY A 248 -8.82 9.54 -2.09
CA GLY A 248 -8.56 9.89 -3.49
C GLY A 248 -9.55 10.94 -4.02
N ILE A 249 -10.83 10.85 -3.66
CA ILE A 249 -11.85 11.85 -4.01
C ILE A 249 -11.56 13.17 -3.30
N ALA A 250 -11.26 13.14 -1.99
CA ALA A 250 -10.97 14.34 -1.21
C ALA A 250 -9.72 15.08 -1.73
N GLU A 251 -8.62 14.37 -1.99
CA GLU A 251 -7.40 14.96 -2.56
C GLU A 251 -7.66 15.59 -3.93
N THR A 252 -8.39 14.88 -4.80
CA THR A 252 -8.70 15.38 -6.14
C THR A 252 -9.63 16.59 -6.08
N ALA A 253 -10.58 16.61 -5.13
CA ALA A 253 -11.47 17.75 -4.93
C ALA A 253 -10.68 18.99 -4.48
N VAL A 254 -9.81 18.85 -3.50
CA VAL A 254 -8.99 19.98 -3.00
C VAL A 254 -8.01 20.43 -4.07
N ALA A 255 -7.35 19.53 -4.79
CA ALA A 255 -6.43 19.89 -5.88
C ALA A 255 -7.08 20.71 -7.00
N ARG A 256 -8.38 20.48 -7.28
CA ARG A 256 -9.11 21.16 -8.35
C ARG A 256 -9.86 22.40 -7.90
N LEU A 257 -10.45 22.38 -6.71
CA LEU A 257 -11.36 23.41 -6.24
C LEU A 257 -10.65 24.49 -5.39
N VAL A 258 -9.49 24.16 -4.81
CA VAL A 258 -8.76 25.03 -3.91
C VAL A 258 -7.35 25.25 -4.44
N ASP A 259 -6.41 24.34 -4.15
CA ASP A 259 -5.01 24.42 -4.57
C ASP A 259 -4.35 23.03 -4.52
N PRO A 260 -3.58 22.63 -5.55
CA PRO A 260 -2.84 21.37 -5.55
C PRO A 260 -1.83 21.23 -4.40
N GLY A 261 -1.27 22.34 -3.90
CA GLY A 261 -0.34 22.35 -2.76
C GLY A 261 -0.99 21.99 -1.43
N LEU A 262 -2.32 22.11 -1.32
CA LEU A 262 -3.07 21.83 -0.09
C LEU A 262 -3.54 20.35 0.00
N THR A 263 -3.22 19.50 -0.94
CA THR A 263 -3.64 18.09 -0.94
C THR A 263 -3.20 17.31 0.30
N LEU A 264 -1.97 17.53 0.78
CA LEU A 264 -1.48 16.92 2.01
C LEU A 264 -2.23 17.44 3.24
N ALA A 265 -2.47 18.75 3.31
CA ALA A 265 -3.24 19.34 4.41
C ALA A 265 -4.67 18.77 4.43
N ALA A 266 -5.30 18.61 3.27
CA ALA A 266 -6.61 17.97 3.14
C ALA A 266 -6.61 16.52 3.63
N THR A 267 -5.56 15.76 3.29
CA THR A 267 -5.37 14.38 3.77
C THR A 267 -5.34 14.32 5.30
N TYR A 268 -4.53 15.17 5.93
CA TYR A 268 -4.43 15.22 7.40
C TYR A 268 -5.71 15.75 8.06
N ALA A 269 -6.34 16.77 7.48
CA ALA A 269 -7.61 17.31 7.98
C ALA A 269 -8.72 16.25 7.93
N LEU A 270 -8.83 15.52 6.83
CA LEU A 270 -9.78 14.39 6.69
C LEU A 270 -9.52 13.31 7.74
N PHE A 271 -8.25 12.98 7.98
CA PHE A 271 -7.86 12.01 8.98
C PHE A 271 -8.29 12.43 10.39
N VAL A 272 -7.98 13.66 10.80
CA VAL A 272 -8.39 14.21 12.10
C VAL A 272 -9.90 14.22 12.22
N PHE A 273 -10.60 14.67 11.16
CA PHE A 273 -12.05 14.67 11.13
C PHE A 273 -12.64 13.26 11.37
N VAL A 274 -12.15 12.26 10.65
CA VAL A 274 -12.65 10.88 10.82
C VAL A 274 -12.35 10.36 12.23
N LEU A 275 -11.16 10.62 12.79
CA LEU A 275 -10.83 10.18 14.16
C LEU A 275 -11.70 10.83 15.23
N LEU A 276 -12.08 12.09 15.06
CA LEU A 276 -12.98 12.78 16.01
C LEU A 276 -14.36 12.14 16.06
N PHE A 277 -14.91 11.70 14.92
CA PHE A 277 -16.26 11.12 14.85
C PHE A 277 -16.28 9.60 14.94
N ARG A 278 -15.21 8.94 14.46
CA ARG A 278 -15.08 7.48 14.39
C ARG A 278 -13.66 7.03 14.79
N PRO A 279 -13.30 7.06 16.07
CA PRO A 279 -11.94 6.77 16.52
C PRO A 279 -11.47 5.34 16.21
N GLN A 280 -12.39 4.42 15.94
CA GLN A 280 -12.07 3.03 15.56
C GLN A 280 -12.01 2.84 14.02
N GLY A 281 -12.17 3.91 13.25
CA GLY A 281 -12.32 3.86 11.81
C GLY A 281 -13.74 3.52 11.35
N ILE A 282 -13.95 3.53 10.03
CA ILE A 282 -15.30 3.35 9.41
C ILE A 282 -15.85 1.94 9.68
N PHE A 283 -14.99 0.92 9.64
CA PHE A 283 -15.32 -0.49 9.84
C PHE A 283 -14.64 -1.13 11.06
N GLY A 284 -14.11 -0.31 11.96
CA GLY A 284 -13.48 -0.80 13.20
C GLY A 284 -14.47 -1.60 14.04
N ARG A 285 -14.06 -2.80 14.47
CA ARG A 285 -14.83 -3.61 15.42
C ARG A 285 -14.58 -3.08 16.81
N GLN A 286 -15.64 -2.87 17.58
CA GLN A 286 -15.50 -2.71 19.04
C GLN A 286 -14.86 -3.99 19.58
N GLN A 287 -13.66 -3.86 20.12
CA GLN A 287 -13.11 -4.92 20.96
C GLN A 287 -13.97 -4.91 22.25
N ALA A 288 -14.86 -5.90 22.34
CA ALA A 288 -15.60 -6.18 23.56
C ALA A 288 -14.68 -6.83 24.59
#